data_1da89c7e5a1f3246f70f02f4d07d08f1
#
_entry.id   1da89c7e5a1f3246f70f02f4d07d08f1
#
_cell.length_a   1.000
_cell.length_b   1.000
_cell.length_c   1.000
_cell.angle_alpha   90.00
_cell.angle_beta   90.00
_cell.angle_gamma   90.00
#
_symmetry.space_group_name_H-M   'P 1'
#
loop_
_entity.id
_entity.type
_entity.pdbx_description
1 polymer ?
#
loop_
_entity_poly.entity_id
_entity_poly.type
_entity_poly.pdbx_seq_one_letter_code
_entity_poly.pdbx_strand_id
1 'polypeptide(L)'
;MSFTELNTVEHYIIHQLSGINLNNEDFFEAPLKPFGAEWQYQSSEQLGRNENEVLIESQVKEALIRLNPEISAKQELADEVIYKLRTILMSVNQVGLVRANEEFMLWLTGDKTMPFGDNNEHISVRLIDFENFSNNQYVITNQYRIHNRETKIPDVVMMINGIPVVVGEAKTPIRPSVSWLDGADEVHNIYENAVPQLFVPNILSFATEGKELFYGSIRCPLEFWSPWRLENDDEKIAKSIGLGEVGEELKDLLNPERLLDILRNFSLFSTDSKKRLIKIIPRFQQYEGANKIVERVIEGRIKKGLIWHFQGSGKSLLMVFAAQKLRREPALKSPTVIVLVDRTDLDTQISGIFNASDVANVETTESIKELQLMLEQGTRKIIISMIHKFRDAKPNMNNRDNIVVLVDEAHRTQEGELGRQM
;
A
#
# COMPACT_ATOMS: atom_id res chain seq x y z
N MET A 1 -28.55 -9.87 25.24
CA MET A 1 -27.38 -8.93 25.10
C MET A 1 -27.88 -7.62 24.50
N SER A 2 -27.43 -6.47 24.99
CA SER A 2 -27.68 -5.20 24.32
C SER A 2 -26.74 -5.10 23.13
N PHE A 3 -27.24 -4.73 21.95
CA PHE A 3 -26.39 -4.48 20.78
C PHE A 3 -25.57 -3.20 21.03
N THR A 4 -24.25 -3.36 21.09
CA THR A 4 -23.27 -2.27 21.20
C THR A 4 -22.40 -2.26 19.95
N GLU A 5 -21.70 -1.18 19.71
CA GLU A 5 -20.71 -1.06 18.62
C GLU A 5 -19.68 -2.18 18.69
N LEU A 6 -19.12 -2.42 19.86
CA LEU A 6 -18.16 -3.47 20.16
C LEU A 6 -18.68 -4.86 19.74
N ASN A 7 -19.83 -5.30 20.22
CA ASN A 7 -20.30 -6.67 19.99
C ASN A 7 -20.99 -6.87 18.62
N THR A 8 -21.23 -5.80 17.87
CA THR A 8 -21.94 -5.86 16.59
C THR A 8 -20.98 -5.69 15.41
N VAL A 9 -20.17 -4.64 15.39
CA VAL A 9 -19.31 -4.32 14.23
C VAL A 9 -17.88 -4.78 14.46
N GLU A 10 -17.25 -4.45 15.59
CA GLU A 10 -15.88 -4.87 15.85
C GLU A 10 -15.74 -6.40 15.88
N HIS A 11 -16.58 -7.10 16.67
CA HIS A 11 -16.54 -8.56 16.73
C HIS A 11 -16.87 -9.19 15.37
N TYR A 12 -17.73 -8.57 14.56
CA TYR A 12 -17.99 -9.01 13.20
C TYR A 12 -16.73 -8.89 12.33
N ILE A 13 -16.00 -7.76 12.39
CA ILE A 13 -14.73 -7.57 11.67
C ILE A 13 -13.72 -8.65 12.06
N ILE A 14 -13.53 -8.87 13.36
CA ILE A 14 -12.63 -9.91 13.88
C ILE A 14 -13.02 -11.29 13.33
N HIS A 15 -14.32 -11.62 13.39
CA HIS A 15 -14.81 -12.89 12.88
C HIS A 15 -14.59 -13.07 11.38
N GLN A 16 -14.83 -12.03 10.57
CA GLN A 16 -14.63 -12.09 9.12
C GLN A 16 -13.16 -12.31 8.73
N LEU A 17 -12.23 -11.70 9.47
CA LEU A 17 -10.80 -11.73 9.12
C LEU A 17 -10.05 -12.89 9.77
N SER A 18 -10.39 -13.30 10.99
CA SER A 18 -9.68 -14.35 11.73
C SER A 18 -10.46 -15.66 11.88
N GLY A 19 -11.75 -15.67 11.55
CA GLY A 19 -12.65 -16.80 11.82
C GLY A 19 -13.07 -16.93 13.29
N ILE A 20 -12.59 -16.09 14.18
CA ILE A 20 -12.86 -16.15 15.63
C ILE A 20 -14.14 -15.40 15.97
N ASN A 21 -15.09 -16.06 16.62
CA ASN A 21 -16.32 -15.44 17.09
C ASN A 21 -16.24 -15.05 18.56
N LEU A 22 -15.93 -13.76 18.82
CA LEU A 22 -15.84 -13.22 20.19
C LEU A 22 -17.18 -13.11 20.93
N ASN A 23 -18.29 -13.28 20.23
CA ASN A 23 -19.63 -13.34 20.87
C ASN A 23 -20.00 -14.74 21.36
N ASN A 24 -19.15 -15.74 21.16
CA ASN A 24 -19.35 -17.09 21.66
C ASN A 24 -18.95 -17.14 23.15
N GLU A 25 -19.85 -17.58 24.03
CA GLU A 25 -19.61 -17.71 25.48
C GLU A 25 -18.51 -18.74 25.81
N ASP A 26 -18.29 -19.71 24.92
CA ASP A 26 -17.25 -20.73 25.04
C ASP A 26 -15.93 -20.33 24.34
N PHE A 27 -15.78 -19.05 23.95
CA PHE A 27 -14.56 -18.61 23.27
C PHE A 27 -13.35 -18.76 24.18
N PHE A 28 -12.36 -19.47 23.70
CA PHE A 28 -11.04 -19.61 24.30
C PHE A 28 -9.97 -19.09 23.32
N GLU A 29 -9.15 -18.16 23.79
CA GLU A 29 -8.09 -17.60 22.97
C GLU A 29 -6.94 -18.59 22.79
N ALA A 30 -6.72 -19.02 21.55
CA ALA A 30 -5.66 -19.95 21.22
C ALA A 30 -4.29 -19.22 21.17
N PRO A 31 -3.19 -19.91 21.53
CA PRO A 31 -1.85 -19.36 21.34
C PRO A 31 -1.62 -19.01 19.87
N LEU A 32 -0.95 -17.87 19.63
CA LEU A 32 -0.54 -17.48 18.29
C LEU A 32 0.36 -18.53 17.66
N LYS A 33 0.10 -18.83 16.39
CA LYS A 33 1.06 -19.53 15.56
C LYS A 33 2.21 -18.57 15.25
N PRO A 34 3.47 -19.03 15.23
CA PRO A 34 4.61 -18.14 15.04
C PRO A 34 4.62 -17.46 13.66
N PHE A 35 3.97 -18.06 12.66
CA PHE A 35 3.82 -17.52 11.30
C PHE A 35 2.69 -18.25 10.56
N GLY A 36 2.21 -17.68 9.46
CA GLY A 36 1.12 -18.22 8.64
C GLY A 36 0.63 -17.17 7.65
N ALA A 37 -0.26 -17.53 6.74
CA ALA A 37 -0.80 -16.64 5.71
C ALA A 37 -2.16 -16.02 6.06
N GLU A 38 -2.62 -16.18 7.30
CA GLU A 38 -3.95 -15.76 7.74
C GLU A 38 -3.87 -14.88 8.98
N TRP A 39 -4.81 -13.98 9.14
CA TRP A 39 -4.95 -13.17 10.35
C TRP A 39 -5.30 -14.04 11.54
N GLN A 40 -4.57 -13.88 12.63
CA GLN A 40 -4.81 -14.54 13.90
C GLN A 40 -5.25 -13.49 14.91
N TYR A 41 -6.35 -13.75 15.61
CA TYR A 41 -6.81 -12.88 16.67
C TYR A 41 -5.95 -13.04 17.92
N GLN A 42 -5.57 -11.91 18.51
CA GLN A 42 -5.01 -11.83 19.86
C GLN A 42 -5.60 -10.61 20.56
N SER A 43 -6.07 -10.79 21.79
CA SER A 43 -6.59 -9.69 22.60
C SER A 43 -5.51 -8.64 22.88
N SER A 44 -5.90 -7.39 23.01
CA SER A 44 -4.98 -6.28 23.28
C SER A 44 -4.15 -6.48 24.55
N GLU A 45 -4.72 -7.16 25.55
CA GLU A 45 -4.07 -7.46 26.84
C GLU A 45 -2.96 -8.50 26.71
N GLN A 46 -3.07 -9.41 25.75
CA GLN A 46 -2.12 -10.53 25.55
C GLN A 46 -0.99 -10.20 24.56
N LEU A 47 -0.99 -9.01 23.96
CA LEU A 47 0.03 -8.62 22.99
C LEU A 47 1.45 -8.50 23.56
N GLY A 48 1.64 -8.54 24.89
CA GLY A 48 2.95 -8.53 25.55
C GLY A 48 3.73 -7.23 25.34
N ARG A 49 3.04 -6.10 25.24
CA ARG A 49 3.60 -4.73 25.10
C ARG A 49 3.07 -3.82 26.20
N ASN A 50 3.77 -2.73 26.47
CA ASN A 50 3.24 -1.63 27.28
C ASN A 50 2.38 -0.70 26.42
N GLU A 51 1.44 0.02 27.03
CA GLU A 51 0.53 0.94 26.31
C GLU A 51 1.25 2.09 25.58
N ASN A 52 2.46 2.44 25.94
CA ASN A 52 3.28 3.46 25.28
C ASN A 52 4.16 2.89 24.15
N GLU A 53 4.16 1.60 23.93
CA GLU A 53 4.92 0.93 22.88
C GLU A 53 4.03 0.70 21.65
N VAL A 54 4.55 1.03 20.50
CA VAL A 54 3.88 0.82 19.20
C VAL A 54 4.17 -0.57 18.65
N LEU A 55 5.40 -1.02 18.77
CA LEU A 55 5.86 -2.33 18.28
C LEU A 55 5.68 -3.41 19.34
N ILE A 56 5.33 -4.61 18.90
CA ILE A 56 5.49 -5.81 19.72
C ILE A 56 6.92 -6.33 19.48
N GLU A 57 7.86 -5.80 20.26
CA GLU A 57 9.29 -5.98 19.99
C GLU A 57 9.76 -7.43 19.99
N SER A 58 9.15 -8.29 20.78
CA SER A 58 9.42 -9.74 20.76
C SER A 58 9.12 -10.34 19.39
N GLN A 59 7.98 -10.00 18.78
CA GLN A 59 7.59 -10.47 17.47
C GLN A 59 8.45 -9.86 16.36
N VAL A 60 8.81 -8.56 16.48
CA VAL A 60 9.74 -7.90 15.54
C VAL A 60 11.11 -8.59 15.59
N LYS A 61 11.62 -8.89 16.78
CA LYS A 61 12.91 -9.57 16.96
C LYS A 61 12.90 -10.98 16.37
N GLU A 62 11.84 -11.74 16.61
CA GLU A 62 11.66 -13.07 16.02
C GLU A 62 11.64 -13.01 14.48
N ALA A 63 10.93 -12.05 13.91
CA ALA A 63 10.90 -11.85 12.45
C ALA A 63 12.27 -11.48 11.90
N LEU A 64 12.99 -10.55 12.54
CA LEU A 64 14.33 -10.16 12.14
C LEU A 64 15.30 -11.35 12.14
N ILE A 65 15.28 -12.19 13.19
CA ILE A 65 16.11 -13.37 13.28
C ILE A 65 15.74 -14.40 12.20
N ARG A 66 14.45 -14.58 11.93
CA ARG A 66 13.96 -15.54 10.95
C ARG A 66 14.27 -15.15 9.51
N LEU A 67 14.12 -13.85 9.19
CA LEU A 67 14.19 -13.36 7.81
C LEU A 67 15.58 -12.92 7.36
N ASN A 68 16.53 -12.79 8.28
CA ASN A 68 17.87 -12.27 7.97
C ASN A 68 18.97 -13.23 8.50
N PRO A 69 19.71 -13.90 7.62
CA PRO A 69 20.76 -14.86 8.02
C PRO A 69 21.83 -14.26 8.94
N GLU A 70 22.23 -13.02 8.69
CA GLU A 70 23.27 -12.32 9.47
C GLU A 70 22.78 -12.01 10.89
N ILE A 71 21.51 -11.63 11.03
CA ILE A 71 20.89 -11.42 12.34
C ILE A 71 20.64 -12.77 13.04
N SER A 72 20.30 -13.82 12.29
CA SER A 72 20.18 -15.17 12.85
C SER A 72 21.50 -15.66 13.43
N ALA A 73 22.61 -15.37 12.79
CA ALA A 73 23.96 -15.72 13.27
C ALA A 73 24.38 -14.90 14.50
N LYS A 74 23.92 -13.63 14.58
CA LYS A 74 24.26 -12.70 15.66
C LYS A 74 23.01 -11.93 16.10
N GLN A 75 22.23 -12.52 16.99
CA GLN A 75 20.90 -12.03 17.37
C GLN A 75 20.86 -10.63 18.01
N GLU A 76 21.99 -10.16 18.55
CA GLU A 76 22.13 -8.79 19.09
C GLU A 76 21.90 -7.71 18.01
N LEU A 77 22.15 -8.02 16.73
CA LEU A 77 21.90 -7.10 15.62
C LEU A 77 20.42 -6.75 15.45
N ALA A 78 19.52 -7.62 15.90
CA ALA A 78 18.09 -7.31 15.91
C ALA A 78 17.77 -6.10 16.82
N ASP A 79 18.44 -5.99 17.95
CA ASP A 79 18.22 -4.88 18.89
C ASP A 79 18.67 -3.53 18.29
N GLU A 80 19.71 -3.55 17.45
CA GLU A 80 20.15 -2.36 16.71
C GLU A 80 19.09 -1.90 15.70
N VAL A 81 18.47 -2.84 14.98
CA VAL A 81 17.37 -2.53 14.06
C VAL A 81 16.16 -1.99 14.81
N ILE A 82 15.74 -2.66 15.89
CA ILE A 82 14.62 -2.21 16.73
C ILE A 82 14.87 -0.79 17.26
N TYR A 83 16.09 -0.50 17.69
CA TYR A 83 16.47 0.86 18.10
C TYR A 83 16.29 1.90 16.98
N LYS A 84 16.66 1.56 15.73
CA LYS A 84 16.44 2.43 14.56
C LYS A 84 14.95 2.67 14.33
N LEU A 85 14.14 1.61 14.36
CA LEU A 85 12.69 1.71 14.19
C LEU A 85 12.06 2.59 15.28
N ARG A 86 12.43 2.42 16.54
CA ARG A 86 12.00 3.29 17.65
C ARG A 86 12.36 4.75 17.41
N THR A 87 13.57 5.01 16.91
CA THR A 87 14.03 6.36 16.62
C THR A 87 13.13 7.03 15.57
N ILE A 88 12.71 6.30 14.52
CA ILE A 88 11.80 6.81 13.51
C ILE A 88 10.42 7.08 14.12
N LEU A 89 9.88 6.15 14.93
CA LEU A 89 8.61 6.35 15.63
C LEU A 89 8.61 7.63 16.48
N MET A 90 9.70 7.87 17.20
CA MET A 90 9.84 9.05 18.08
C MET A 90 10.08 10.35 17.29
N SER A 91 10.62 10.28 16.08
CA SER A 91 10.89 11.44 15.23
C SER A 91 9.64 12.16 14.74
N VAL A 92 8.47 11.52 14.80
CA VAL A 92 7.20 12.03 14.29
C VAL A 92 6.85 13.44 14.79
N ASN A 93 7.22 13.77 16.02
CA ASN A 93 6.99 15.10 16.59
C ASN A 93 7.90 16.20 16.00
N GLN A 94 8.99 15.82 15.35
CA GLN A 94 9.98 16.74 14.78
C GLN A 94 9.80 16.87 13.26
N VAL A 95 9.66 15.75 12.57
CA VAL A 95 9.63 15.72 11.10
C VAL A 95 8.20 15.66 10.53
N GLY A 96 7.20 15.40 11.37
CA GLY A 96 5.80 15.20 10.98
C GLY A 96 5.48 13.76 10.54
N LEU A 97 4.18 13.42 10.61
CA LEU A 97 3.72 12.04 10.42
C LEU A 97 4.07 11.47 9.03
N VAL A 98 3.82 12.22 7.96
CA VAL A 98 4.02 11.70 6.60
C VAL A 98 5.50 11.43 6.31
N ARG A 99 6.41 12.29 6.79
CA ARG A 99 7.85 12.08 6.61
C ARG A 99 8.37 10.91 7.45
N ALA A 100 7.90 10.76 8.68
CA ALA A 100 8.25 9.60 9.51
C ALA A 100 7.71 8.30 8.89
N ASN A 101 6.50 8.31 8.33
CA ASN A 101 5.94 7.18 7.63
C ASN A 101 6.74 6.83 6.36
N GLU A 102 7.13 7.82 5.55
CA GLU A 102 7.97 7.62 4.36
C GLU A 102 9.27 6.89 4.72
N GLU A 103 9.96 7.35 5.76
CA GLU A 103 11.19 6.70 6.25
C GLU A 103 10.92 5.28 6.75
N PHE A 104 9.81 5.06 7.47
CA PHE A 104 9.46 3.75 7.97
C PHE A 104 9.06 2.77 6.85
N MET A 105 8.37 3.26 5.81
CA MET A 105 8.02 2.43 4.64
C MET A 105 9.26 1.85 3.94
N LEU A 106 10.37 2.60 3.86
CA LEU A 106 11.63 2.08 3.31
C LEU A 106 12.21 0.91 4.12
N TRP A 107 11.96 0.87 5.44
CA TRP A 107 12.30 -0.29 6.26
C TRP A 107 11.35 -1.47 6.00
N LEU A 108 10.06 -1.22 5.90
CA LEU A 108 9.07 -2.26 5.61
C LEU A 108 9.29 -2.93 4.25
N THR A 109 9.68 -2.15 3.23
CA THR A 109 9.94 -2.66 1.87
C THR A 109 11.32 -3.30 1.70
N GLY A 110 12.20 -3.23 2.71
CA GLY A 110 13.54 -3.77 2.67
C GLY A 110 14.54 -2.90 1.89
N ASP A 111 14.22 -1.63 1.65
CA ASP A 111 15.09 -0.69 0.94
C ASP A 111 16.17 -0.09 1.85
N LYS A 112 16.13 -0.35 3.15
CA LYS A 112 17.13 0.09 4.13
C LYS A 112 18.17 -0.98 4.39
N THR A 113 19.41 -0.55 4.55
CA THR A 113 20.56 -1.42 4.79
C THR A 113 21.23 -1.16 6.13
N MET A 114 21.87 -2.18 6.67
CA MET A 114 22.71 -2.10 7.87
C MET A 114 24.09 -2.72 7.59
N PRO A 115 25.17 -2.29 8.29
CA PRO A 115 26.53 -2.77 8.07
C PRO A 115 26.77 -4.14 8.75
N PHE A 116 25.92 -5.13 8.42
CA PHE A 116 25.90 -6.43 9.07
C PHE A 116 26.63 -7.53 8.28
N GLY A 117 27.04 -7.23 7.04
CA GLY A 117 27.83 -8.13 6.21
C GLY A 117 29.31 -8.17 6.60
N ASP A 118 30.07 -9.04 5.94
CA ASP A 118 31.51 -9.16 6.15
C ASP A 118 32.21 -7.82 5.88
N ASN A 119 33.18 -7.47 6.75
CA ASN A 119 33.90 -6.20 6.68
C ASN A 119 33.01 -4.94 6.70
N ASN A 120 31.87 -4.99 7.41
CA ASN A 120 30.84 -3.92 7.47
C ASN A 120 30.17 -3.65 6.11
N GLU A 121 30.06 -4.64 5.24
CA GLU A 121 29.24 -4.52 4.04
C GLU A 121 27.79 -4.22 4.42
N HIS A 122 27.19 -3.26 3.70
CA HIS A 122 25.79 -2.90 3.92
C HIS A 122 24.87 -3.90 3.23
N ILE A 123 24.05 -4.58 4.03
CA ILE A 123 23.04 -5.54 3.56
C ILE A 123 21.62 -5.03 3.85
N SER A 124 20.69 -5.39 2.98
CA SER A 124 19.27 -5.07 3.18
C SER A 124 18.72 -5.83 4.39
N VAL A 125 17.95 -5.11 5.23
CA VAL A 125 17.27 -5.71 6.39
C VAL A 125 15.81 -5.99 6.02
N ARG A 126 15.39 -7.24 6.20
CA ARG A 126 14.03 -7.70 5.92
C ARG A 126 13.20 -7.71 7.21
N LEU A 127 12.16 -6.90 7.25
CA LEU A 127 11.12 -6.91 8.30
C LEU A 127 9.93 -7.77 7.88
N ILE A 128 9.71 -7.92 6.58
CA ILE A 128 8.58 -8.62 5.95
C ILE A 128 9.13 -9.50 4.82
N ASP A 129 8.60 -10.72 4.69
CA ASP A 129 8.83 -11.58 3.56
C ASP A 129 7.75 -11.36 2.49
N PHE A 130 8.17 -10.81 1.33
CA PHE A 130 7.30 -10.55 0.18
C PHE A 130 7.31 -11.69 -0.85
N GLU A 131 8.14 -12.71 -0.67
CA GLU A 131 8.25 -13.84 -1.57
C GLU A 131 7.46 -15.04 -1.04
N ASN A 132 7.54 -15.27 0.26
CA ASN A 132 6.76 -16.27 0.95
C ASN A 132 5.92 -15.63 2.07
N PHE A 133 4.69 -15.29 1.75
CA PHE A 133 3.78 -14.60 2.68
C PHE A 133 3.55 -15.39 3.97
N SER A 134 3.60 -16.73 3.92
CA SER A 134 3.44 -17.56 5.12
C SER A 134 4.63 -17.51 6.09
N ASN A 135 5.75 -16.91 5.72
CA ASN A 135 6.84 -16.63 6.66
C ASN A 135 6.59 -15.44 7.57
N ASN A 136 5.51 -14.69 7.37
CA ASN A 136 5.15 -13.60 8.25
C ASN A 136 4.13 -14.06 9.30
N GLN A 137 4.03 -13.31 10.39
CA GLN A 137 2.98 -13.43 11.38
C GLN A 137 1.99 -12.28 11.20
N TYR A 138 0.71 -12.61 11.08
CA TYR A 138 -0.38 -11.65 10.90
C TYR A 138 -1.28 -11.68 12.12
N VAL A 139 -1.35 -10.58 12.85
CA VAL A 139 -2.15 -10.46 14.07
C VAL A 139 -3.20 -9.37 13.90
N ILE A 140 -4.45 -9.68 14.24
CA ILE A 140 -5.53 -8.72 14.39
C ILE A 140 -5.94 -8.64 15.85
N THR A 141 -6.12 -7.44 16.35
CA THR A 141 -6.57 -7.18 17.73
C THR A 141 -7.65 -6.11 17.71
N ASN A 142 -8.49 -6.11 18.75
CA ASN A 142 -9.45 -5.04 18.97
C ASN A 142 -9.17 -4.29 20.26
N GLN A 143 -9.82 -3.14 20.42
CA GLN A 143 -9.71 -2.27 21.60
C GLN A 143 -8.24 -2.00 21.99
N TYR A 144 -7.45 -1.60 20.98
CA TYR A 144 -6.02 -1.39 21.09
C TYR A 144 -5.70 -0.14 21.90
N ARG A 145 -5.44 -0.31 23.19
CA ARG A 145 -5.11 0.81 24.07
C ARG A 145 -3.68 1.29 23.82
N ILE A 146 -3.53 2.57 23.49
CA ILE A 146 -2.24 3.23 23.29
C ILE A 146 -2.19 4.56 24.01
N HIS A 147 -1.07 4.83 24.68
CA HIS A 147 -0.84 6.05 25.44
C HIS A 147 0.34 6.84 24.89
N ASN A 148 0.14 8.14 24.62
CA ASN A 148 1.19 9.11 24.36
C ASN A 148 0.97 10.31 25.32
N ARG A 149 0.43 11.41 24.84
CA ARG A 149 -0.05 12.52 25.70
C ARG A 149 -1.41 12.21 26.30
N GLU A 150 -2.20 11.49 25.56
CA GLU A 150 -3.53 11.01 25.92
C GLU A 150 -3.62 9.52 25.59
N THR A 151 -4.52 8.81 26.28
CA THR A 151 -4.86 7.44 25.91
C THR A 151 -5.93 7.45 24.81
N LYS A 152 -5.68 6.68 23.76
CA LYS A 152 -6.66 6.38 22.70
C LYS A 152 -6.84 4.88 22.58
N ILE A 153 -7.99 4.48 22.06
CA ILE A 153 -8.36 3.06 21.97
C ILE A 153 -8.98 2.84 20.58
N PRO A 154 -8.14 2.74 19.51
CA PRO A 154 -8.63 2.30 18.20
C PRO A 154 -9.34 0.95 18.29
N ASP A 155 -10.47 0.82 17.57
CA ASP A 155 -11.31 -0.37 17.62
C ASP A 155 -10.61 -1.60 17.07
N VAL A 156 -9.88 -1.46 15.95
CA VAL A 156 -9.16 -2.55 15.31
C VAL A 156 -7.75 -2.10 14.93
N VAL A 157 -6.76 -2.91 15.29
CA VAL A 157 -5.38 -2.75 14.82
C VAL A 157 -4.88 -4.07 14.25
N MET A 158 -4.24 -4.01 13.08
CA MET A 158 -3.67 -5.18 12.42
C MET A 158 -2.16 -5.03 12.29
N MET A 159 -1.46 -6.10 12.57
CA MET A 159 0.00 -6.12 12.68
C MET A 159 0.61 -7.19 11.79
N ILE A 160 1.76 -6.87 11.21
CA ILE A 160 2.60 -7.83 10.50
C ILE A 160 3.93 -7.90 11.25
N ASN A 161 4.30 -9.10 11.71
CA ASN A 161 5.53 -9.32 12.46
C ASN A 161 5.68 -8.38 13.67
N GLY A 162 4.58 -8.08 14.38
CA GLY A 162 4.58 -7.18 15.54
C GLY A 162 4.59 -5.69 15.22
N ILE A 163 4.47 -5.31 13.95
CA ILE A 163 4.44 -3.92 13.48
C ILE A 163 2.99 -3.56 13.08
N PRO A 164 2.34 -2.56 13.71
CA PRO A 164 0.99 -2.16 13.37
C PRO A 164 0.96 -1.47 11.99
N VAL A 165 0.22 -2.03 11.06
CA VAL A 165 0.19 -1.57 9.66
C VAL A 165 -1.18 -1.09 9.20
N VAL A 166 -2.26 -1.45 9.90
CA VAL A 166 -3.62 -0.99 9.64
C VAL A 166 -4.28 -0.56 10.94
N VAL A 167 -5.01 0.54 10.88
CA VAL A 167 -5.89 1.02 11.95
C VAL A 167 -7.30 1.10 11.40
N GLY A 168 -8.25 0.47 12.08
CA GLY A 168 -9.66 0.46 11.72
C GLY A 168 -10.52 1.08 12.82
N GLU A 169 -11.55 1.80 12.41
CA GLU A 169 -12.55 2.36 13.30
C GLU A 169 -13.94 1.89 12.87
N ALA A 170 -14.67 1.35 13.83
CA ALA A 170 -16.02 0.84 13.66
C ALA A 170 -17.02 1.82 14.26
N LYS A 171 -18.18 1.95 13.65
CA LYS A 171 -19.30 2.75 14.17
C LYS A 171 -20.58 1.93 14.19
N THR A 172 -21.51 2.33 15.02
CA THR A 172 -22.77 1.61 15.18
C THR A 172 -23.69 1.78 13.97
N PRO A 173 -24.22 0.69 13.37
CA PRO A 173 -25.17 0.77 12.27
C PRO A 173 -26.58 1.18 12.70
N ILE A 174 -26.86 1.23 14.02
CA ILE A 174 -28.20 1.41 14.59
C ILE A 174 -28.64 2.87 14.56
N ARG A 175 -27.67 3.80 14.59
CA ARG A 175 -27.96 5.24 14.59
C ARG A 175 -27.88 5.79 13.17
N PRO A 176 -29.00 6.26 12.56
CA PRO A 176 -29.00 6.77 11.20
C PRO A 176 -28.15 8.03 10.98
N SER A 177 -27.80 8.73 12.06
CA SER A 177 -26.94 9.92 12.02
C SER A 177 -25.44 9.60 12.11
N VAL A 178 -25.06 8.35 12.25
CA VAL A 178 -23.67 7.88 12.36
C VAL A 178 -23.32 7.07 11.12
N SER A 179 -22.17 7.34 10.55
CA SER A 179 -21.68 6.71 9.33
C SER A 179 -20.18 6.38 9.44
N TRP A 180 -19.63 5.73 8.43
CA TRP A 180 -18.19 5.53 8.31
C TRP A 180 -17.40 6.84 8.42
N LEU A 181 -17.99 7.97 8.00
CA LEU A 181 -17.33 9.29 8.04
C LEU A 181 -16.97 9.71 9.46
N ASP A 182 -17.81 9.39 10.45
CA ASP A 182 -17.52 9.66 11.86
C ASP A 182 -16.30 8.87 12.34
N GLY A 183 -16.18 7.61 11.91
CA GLY A 183 -15.00 6.78 12.20
C GLY A 183 -13.74 7.30 11.48
N ALA A 184 -13.87 7.68 10.22
CA ALA A 184 -12.76 8.27 9.46
C ALA A 184 -12.30 9.62 10.07
N ASP A 185 -13.23 10.43 10.56
CA ASP A 185 -12.93 11.69 11.26
C ASP A 185 -12.17 11.42 12.56
N GLU A 186 -12.57 10.40 13.32
CA GLU A 186 -11.89 10.00 14.55
C GLU A 186 -10.46 9.55 14.28
N VAL A 187 -10.23 8.72 13.28
CA VAL A 187 -8.89 8.32 12.86
C VAL A 187 -8.07 9.54 12.43
N HIS A 188 -8.59 10.33 11.50
CA HIS A 188 -7.84 11.42 10.87
C HIS A 188 -7.59 12.61 11.79
N ASN A 189 -8.63 13.09 12.50
CA ASN A 189 -8.56 14.32 13.29
C ASN A 189 -8.22 14.07 14.75
N ILE A 190 -8.49 12.89 15.30
CA ILE A 190 -8.26 12.59 16.71
C ILE A 190 -7.02 11.69 16.87
N TYR A 191 -7.01 10.48 16.32
CA TYR A 191 -5.94 9.50 16.59
C TYR A 191 -4.61 9.88 15.98
N GLU A 192 -4.59 10.31 14.71
CA GLU A 192 -3.35 10.75 14.05
C GLU A 192 -2.69 11.97 14.73
N ASN A 193 -3.46 12.77 15.50
CA ASN A 193 -2.93 13.90 16.25
C ASN A 193 -2.53 13.53 17.68
N ALA A 194 -3.31 12.68 18.35
CA ALA A 194 -3.07 12.31 19.75
C ALA A 194 -1.97 11.25 19.89
N VAL A 195 -1.94 10.28 18.98
CA VAL A 195 -1.03 9.12 19.02
C VAL A 195 -0.35 8.88 17.65
N PRO A 196 0.31 9.90 17.07
CA PRO A 196 0.86 9.83 15.71
C PRO A 196 1.88 8.71 15.52
N GLN A 197 2.55 8.25 16.58
CA GLN A 197 3.52 7.16 16.52
C GLN A 197 2.89 5.86 16.02
N LEU A 198 1.62 5.59 16.35
CA LEU A 198 0.89 4.41 15.87
C LEU A 198 0.76 4.40 14.34
N PHE A 199 0.69 5.58 13.74
CA PHE A 199 0.50 5.75 12.30
C PHE A 199 1.80 5.88 11.50
N VAL A 200 2.96 5.89 12.17
CA VAL A 200 4.26 5.90 11.47
C VAL A 200 4.46 4.64 10.61
N PRO A 201 4.13 3.41 11.05
CA PRO A 201 4.23 2.22 10.20
C PRO A 201 2.96 1.95 9.36
N ASN A 202 1.93 2.79 9.45
CA ASN A 202 0.62 2.55 8.84
C ASN A 202 0.65 2.49 7.32
N ILE A 203 0.08 1.43 6.72
CA ILE A 203 -0.13 1.29 5.28
C ILE A 203 -1.39 2.03 4.88
N LEU A 204 -2.50 1.72 5.53
CA LEU A 204 -3.82 2.35 5.34
C LEU A 204 -4.62 2.32 6.64
N SER A 205 -5.64 3.14 6.70
CA SER A 205 -6.68 3.06 7.73
C SER A 205 -8.03 2.86 7.08
N PHE A 206 -8.98 2.23 7.79
CA PHE A 206 -10.34 2.06 7.32
C PHE A 206 -11.37 2.49 8.36
N ALA A 207 -12.56 2.79 7.89
CA ALA A 207 -13.72 3.08 8.73
C ALA A 207 -14.98 2.43 8.15
N THR A 208 -15.84 1.92 9.02
CA THR A 208 -17.10 1.28 8.64
C THR A 208 -18.13 1.38 9.75
N GLU A 209 -19.40 1.49 9.36
CA GLU A 209 -20.53 1.28 10.27
C GLU A 209 -21.25 -0.06 9.98
N GLY A 210 -20.58 -0.94 9.21
CA GLY A 210 -21.09 -2.26 8.86
C GLY A 210 -21.96 -2.31 7.60
N LYS A 211 -22.22 -1.17 6.93
CA LYS A 211 -22.95 -1.10 5.65
C LYS A 211 -22.05 -0.63 4.52
N GLU A 212 -21.13 0.27 4.83
CA GLU A 212 -20.15 0.82 3.90
C GLU A 212 -18.74 0.69 4.48
N LEU A 213 -17.77 0.44 3.63
CA LEU A 213 -16.36 0.38 3.95
C LEU A 213 -15.60 1.44 3.18
N PHE A 214 -14.93 2.34 3.90
CA PHE A 214 -14.04 3.34 3.31
C PHE A 214 -12.65 3.24 3.91
N TYR A 215 -11.65 3.57 3.10
CA TYR A 215 -10.25 3.54 3.53
C TYR A 215 -9.48 4.75 2.99
N GLY A 216 -8.43 5.10 3.70
CA GLY A 216 -7.57 6.22 3.35
C GLY A 216 -6.13 6.01 3.85
N SER A 217 -5.21 6.82 3.33
CA SER A 217 -3.85 6.90 3.85
C SER A 217 -3.75 7.90 5.00
N ILE A 218 -2.63 7.90 5.70
CA ILE A 218 -2.35 8.91 6.74
C ILE A 218 -2.46 10.32 6.18
N ARG A 219 -3.01 11.25 6.96
CA ARG A 219 -3.22 12.66 6.60
C ARG A 219 -4.00 12.87 5.30
N CYS A 220 -4.70 11.85 4.83
CA CYS A 220 -5.58 11.95 3.67
C CYS A 220 -6.85 12.71 4.05
N PRO A 221 -7.18 13.83 3.38
CA PRO A 221 -8.45 14.51 3.62
C PRO A 221 -9.64 13.57 3.41
N LEU A 222 -10.69 13.72 4.23
CA LEU A 222 -11.81 12.77 4.26
C LEU A 222 -12.53 12.65 2.91
N GLU A 223 -12.56 13.72 2.12
CA GLU A 223 -13.13 13.71 0.76
C GLU A 223 -12.39 12.80 -0.22
N PHE A 224 -11.18 12.34 0.11
CA PHE A 224 -10.40 11.42 -0.72
C PHE A 224 -10.39 10.00 -0.19
N TRP A 225 -11.01 9.74 0.96
CA TRP A 225 -11.26 8.37 1.38
C TRP A 225 -12.15 7.69 0.33
N SER A 226 -11.88 6.45 0.02
CA SER A 226 -12.51 5.75 -1.09
C SER A 226 -13.10 4.43 -0.63
N PRO A 227 -14.27 4.02 -1.17
CA PRO A 227 -14.79 2.69 -0.92
C PRO A 227 -13.87 1.65 -1.58
N TRP A 228 -13.71 0.52 -0.90
CA TRP A 228 -13.23 -0.69 -1.56
C TRP A 228 -14.43 -1.41 -2.17
N ARG A 229 -14.27 -1.97 -3.35
CA ARG A 229 -15.35 -2.67 -4.06
C ARG A 229 -14.87 -4.06 -4.48
N LEU A 230 -15.81 -4.96 -4.73
CA LEU A 230 -15.50 -6.27 -5.28
C LEU A 230 -15.63 -6.25 -6.80
N GLU A 231 -14.82 -7.01 -7.51
CA GLU A 231 -15.01 -7.21 -8.94
C GLU A 231 -16.37 -7.90 -9.19
N ASN A 232 -17.21 -7.37 -10.09
CA ASN A 232 -18.59 -7.79 -10.43
C ASN A 232 -19.70 -7.28 -9.50
N ASP A 233 -19.52 -6.13 -8.87
CA ASP A 233 -20.55 -5.51 -8.02
C ASP A 233 -21.80 -5.03 -8.76
N ASP A 234 -21.74 -4.82 -10.08
CA ASP A 234 -22.87 -4.29 -10.86
C ASP A 234 -24.17 -5.12 -10.77
N GLU A 235 -24.06 -6.44 -10.56
CA GLU A 235 -25.20 -7.32 -10.33
C GLU A 235 -25.53 -7.53 -8.85
N LYS A 236 -24.56 -7.35 -7.95
CA LYS A 236 -24.71 -7.56 -6.51
C LYS A 236 -25.25 -6.33 -5.78
N ILE A 237 -24.98 -5.12 -6.26
CA ILE A 237 -25.47 -3.84 -5.69
C ILE A 237 -27.00 -3.83 -5.52
N ALA A 238 -27.72 -4.59 -6.33
CA ALA A 238 -29.19 -4.69 -6.24
C ALA A 238 -29.70 -5.71 -5.21
N LYS A 239 -28.86 -6.55 -4.61
CA LYS A 239 -29.31 -7.74 -3.86
C LYS A 239 -28.97 -7.77 -2.38
N SER A 240 -28.04 -6.97 -1.86
CA SER A 240 -27.68 -7.07 -0.47
C SER A 240 -27.59 -5.69 0.20
N ILE A 241 -28.50 -5.48 1.09
CA ILE A 241 -28.43 -4.42 2.12
C ILE A 241 -28.09 -5.17 3.40
N GLY A 242 -26.79 -5.30 3.74
CA GLY A 242 -26.43 -5.98 4.96
C GLY A 242 -24.92 -6.06 5.24
N LEU A 243 -24.59 -6.44 6.48
CA LEU A 243 -23.22 -6.65 6.96
C LEU A 243 -22.39 -7.60 6.10
N GLY A 244 -23.02 -8.46 5.30
CA GLY A 244 -22.32 -9.46 4.48
C GLY A 244 -21.43 -8.88 3.38
N GLU A 245 -21.81 -7.76 2.76
CA GLU A 245 -21.00 -7.12 1.71
C GLU A 245 -19.73 -6.52 2.30
N VAL A 246 -19.85 -5.75 3.37
CA VAL A 246 -18.71 -5.18 4.07
C VAL A 246 -17.72 -6.25 4.54
N GLY A 247 -18.22 -7.43 4.94
CA GLY A 247 -17.36 -8.55 5.32
C GLY A 247 -16.48 -9.04 4.17
N GLU A 248 -17.04 -9.17 2.97
CA GLU A 248 -16.29 -9.60 1.79
C GLU A 248 -15.33 -8.49 1.30
N GLU A 249 -15.75 -7.22 1.33
CA GLU A 249 -14.88 -6.08 1.03
C GLU A 249 -13.69 -6.00 2.00
N LEU A 250 -13.92 -6.21 3.30
CA LEU A 250 -12.86 -6.28 4.32
C LEU A 250 -11.87 -7.42 4.06
N LYS A 251 -12.38 -8.63 3.79
CA LYS A 251 -11.54 -9.80 3.47
C LYS A 251 -10.69 -9.54 2.24
N ASP A 252 -11.25 -8.89 1.23
CA ASP A 252 -10.56 -8.60 -0.01
C ASP A 252 -9.50 -7.51 0.18
N LEU A 253 -9.86 -6.34 0.75
CA LEU A 253 -8.93 -5.23 1.00
C LEU A 253 -7.80 -5.63 1.94
N LEU A 254 -8.13 -6.33 3.03
CA LEU A 254 -7.21 -6.67 4.11
C LEU A 254 -6.62 -8.09 3.98
N ASN A 255 -6.77 -8.72 2.81
CA ASN A 255 -6.04 -9.93 2.50
C ASN A 255 -4.53 -9.68 2.65
N PRO A 256 -3.77 -10.53 3.36
CA PRO A 256 -2.35 -10.32 3.60
C PRO A 256 -1.52 -10.07 2.33
N GLU A 257 -1.74 -10.84 1.27
CA GLU A 257 -1.01 -10.68 0.00
C GLU A 257 -1.32 -9.34 -0.66
N ARG A 258 -2.61 -8.93 -0.65
CA ARG A 258 -3.05 -7.66 -1.22
C ARG A 258 -2.49 -6.47 -0.43
N LEU A 259 -2.53 -6.56 0.89
CA LEU A 259 -1.99 -5.51 1.77
C LEU A 259 -0.49 -5.33 1.55
N LEU A 260 0.25 -6.42 1.40
CA LEU A 260 1.68 -6.39 1.08
C LEU A 260 1.95 -5.88 -0.34
N ASP A 261 1.09 -6.20 -1.30
CA ASP A 261 1.17 -5.64 -2.64
C ASP A 261 0.92 -4.12 -2.64
N ILE A 262 -0.07 -3.65 -1.87
CA ILE A 262 -0.33 -2.20 -1.66
C ILE A 262 0.89 -1.54 -1.03
N LEU A 263 1.47 -2.13 0.00
CA LEU A 263 2.68 -1.61 0.63
C LEU A 263 3.83 -1.47 -0.36
N ARG A 264 4.13 -2.52 -1.11
CA ARG A 264 5.33 -2.60 -1.96
C ARG A 264 5.20 -1.84 -3.27
N ASN A 265 4.03 -1.89 -3.90
CA ASN A 265 3.84 -1.46 -5.28
C ASN A 265 2.87 -0.29 -5.45
N PHE A 266 2.04 0.00 -4.45
CA PHE A 266 0.96 0.97 -4.57
C PHE A 266 0.97 2.06 -3.47
N SER A 267 2.04 2.16 -2.71
CA SER A 267 2.27 3.25 -1.76
C SER A 267 3.29 4.22 -2.33
N LEU A 268 2.88 5.48 -2.51
CA LEU A 268 3.69 6.54 -3.08
C LEU A 268 3.71 7.74 -2.14
N PHE A 269 4.80 8.49 -2.17
CA PHE A 269 4.89 9.78 -1.51
C PHE A 269 5.06 10.85 -2.58
N SER A 270 4.39 11.97 -2.42
CA SER A 270 4.41 13.07 -3.39
C SER A 270 4.16 14.39 -2.67
N THR A 271 4.26 15.49 -3.40
CA THR A 271 3.93 16.82 -2.88
C THR A 271 2.61 17.31 -3.49
N ASP A 272 1.75 17.84 -2.64
CA ASP A 272 0.51 18.49 -3.09
C ASP A 272 0.79 19.88 -3.71
N SER A 273 -0.27 20.53 -4.20
CA SER A 273 -0.21 21.89 -4.78
C SER A 273 0.34 22.95 -3.82
N LYS A 274 0.29 22.67 -2.50
CA LYS A 274 0.84 23.53 -1.43
C LYS A 274 2.25 23.11 -1.01
N LYS A 275 2.90 22.23 -1.77
CA LYS A 275 4.23 21.67 -1.49
C LYS A 275 4.33 20.90 -0.17
N ARG A 276 3.22 20.37 0.34
CA ARG A 276 3.22 19.49 1.52
C ARG A 276 3.39 18.04 1.07
N LEU A 277 4.24 17.30 1.78
CA LEU A 277 4.38 15.86 1.55
C LEU A 277 3.08 15.14 1.88
N ILE A 278 2.62 14.30 0.97
CA ILE A 278 1.42 13.47 1.09
C ILE A 278 1.74 12.04 0.76
N LYS A 279 1.01 11.11 1.38
CA LYS A 279 1.03 9.69 1.02
C LYS A 279 -0.16 9.37 0.14
N ILE A 280 0.08 8.66 -0.95
CA ILE A 280 -0.93 8.24 -1.92
C ILE A 280 -0.99 6.71 -1.91
N ILE A 281 -2.20 6.16 -1.77
CA ILE A 281 -2.52 4.75 -1.95
C ILE A 281 -3.55 4.60 -3.06
N PRO A 282 -3.70 3.44 -3.70
CA PRO A 282 -4.57 3.30 -4.85
C PRO A 282 -6.04 3.30 -4.43
N ARG A 283 -6.90 3.80 -5.29
CA ARG A 283 -8.32 3.44 -5.28
C ARG A 283 -8.50 2.04 -5.86
N PHE A 284 -9.60 1.37 -5.51
CA PHE A 284 -9.88 0.02 -6.00
C PHE A 284 -9.67 -0.14 -7.52
N GLN A 285 -10.28 0.73 -8.33
CA GLN A 285 -10.15 0.67 -9.79
C GLN A 285 -8.72 0.91 -10.30
N GLN A 286 -7.90 1.66 -9.57
CA GLN A 286 -6.49 1.86 -9.90
C GLN A 286 -5.67 0.61 -9.58
N TYR A 287 -5.94 -0.02 -8.45
CA TYR A 287 -5.32 -1.27 -8.04
C TYR A 287 -5.62 -2.38 -9.06
N GLU A 288 -6.90 -2.63 -9.33
CA GLU A 288 -7.33 -3.66 -10.28
C GLU A 288 -6.81 -3.38 -11.70
N GLY A 289 -6.93 -2.14 -12.17
CA GLY A 289 -6.47 -1.76 -13.50
C GLY A 289 -4.96 -1.95 -13.69
N ALA A 290 -4.15 -1.56 -12.71
CA ALA A 290 -2.71 -1.74 -12.77
C ALA A 290 -2.31 -3.23 -12.72
N ASN A 291 -2.96 -4.03 -11.88
CA ASN A 291 -2.72 -5.47 -11.82
C ASN A 291 -3.09 -6.17 -13.14
N LYS A 292 -4.22 -5.84 -13.75
CA LYS A 292 -4.62 -6.36 -15.07
C LYS A 292 -3.64 -5.98 -16.18
N ILE A 293 -3.01 -4.79 -16.12
CA ILE A 293 -1.91 -4.44 -17.03
C ILE A 293 -0.73 -5.38 -16.84
N VAL A 294 -0.28 -5.54 -15.59
CA VAL A 294 0.90 -6.35 -15.26
C VAL A 294 0.68 -7.81 -15.66
N GLU A 295 -0.46 -8.40 -15.32
CA GLU A 295 -0.85 -9.75 -15.70
C GLU A 295 -0.84 -9.94 -17.22
N ARG A 296 -1.45 -8.99 -17.96
CA ARG A 296 -1.48 -9.02 -19.42
C ARG A 296 -0.09 -9.00 -20.03
N VAL A 297 0.80 -8.18 -19.48
CA VAL A 297 2.19 -8.07 -19.96
C VAL A 297 2.98 -9.34 -19.63
N ILE A 298 2.79 -9.94 -18.45
CA ILE A 298 3.44 -11.21 -18.06
C ILE A 298 2.96 -12.36 -18.95
N GLU A 299 1.67 -12.48 -19.20
CA GLU A 299 1.11 -13.50 -20.09
C GLU A 299 1.69 -13.42 -21.51
N GLY A 300 1.96 -12.22 -22.01
CA GLY A 300 2.64 -11.97 -23.30
C GLY A 300 1.90 -12.45 -24.55
N ARG A 301 0.71 -13.02 -24.43
CA ARG A 301 -0.07 -13.58 -25.57
C ARG A 301 -0.64 -12.48 -26.44
N ILE A 302 -1.21 -11.45 -25.81
CA ILE A 302 -1.81 -10.30 -26.47
C ILE A 302 -1.00 -9.07 -26.10
N LYS A 303 -0.29 -8.51 -27.06
CA LYS A 303 0.64 -7.38 -26.85
C LYS A 303 -0.01 -6.01 -26.80
N LYS A 304 -1.34 -5.92 -26.93
CA LYS A 304 -2.09 -4.65 -26.85
C LYS A 304 -3.25 -4.81 -25.88
N GLY A 305 -3.59 -3.73 -25.20
CA GLY A 305 -4.72 -3.68 -24.28
C GLY A 305 -5.31 -2.28 -24.23
N LEU A 306 -6.57 -2.16 -23.89
CA LEU A 306 -7.26 -0.91 -23.66
C LEU A 306 -7.84 -0.94 -22.25
N ILE A 307 -7.60 0.14 -21.50
CA ILE A 307 -8.24 0.38 -20.22
C ILE A 307 -9.22 1.51 -20.39
N TRP A 308 -10.47 1.23 -20.11
CA TRP A 308 -11.52 2.21 -20.12
C TRP A 308 -11.86 2.64 -18.70
N HIS A 309 -11.54 3.87 -18.36
CA HIS A 309 -11.91 4.51 -17.11
C HIS A 309 -12.60 5.84 -17.39
N PHE A 310 -13.58 6.19 -16.56
CA PHE A 310 -14.26 7.50 -16.68
C PHE A 310 -13.29 8.67 -16.36
N GLN A 311 -13.66 9.85 -16.80
CA GLN A 311 -12.87 11.05 -16.52
C GLN A 311 -12.85 11.35 -15.02
N GLY A 312 -11.68 11.68 -14.47
CA GLY A 312 -11.52 11.92 -13.03
C GLY A 312 -11.27 10.66 -12.17
N SER A 313 -11.23 9.46 -12.77
CA SER A 313 -10.93 8.20 -12.03
C SER A 313 -9.48 8.05 -11.55
N GLY A 314 -8.60 9.00 -11.93
CA GLY A 314 -7.18 8.95 -11.59
C GLY A 314 -6.34 8.05 -12.50
N LYS A 315 -6.60 8.06 -13.81
CA LYS A 315 -5.83 7.31 -14.83
C LYS A 315 -4.32 7.55 -14.78
N SER A 316 -3.90 8.79 -14.51
CA SER A 316 -2.48 9.13 -14.38
C SER A 316 -1.80 8.36 -13.23
N LEU A 317 -2.44 8.27 -12.06
CA LEU A 317 -1.94 7.48 -10.93
C LEU A 317 -1.94 5.98 -11.26
N LEU A 318 -2.95 5.47 -11.96
CA LEU A 318 -2.98 4.09 -12.43
C LEU A 318 -1.74 3.77 -13.28
N MET A 319 -1.37 4.67 -14.21
CA MET A 319 -0.18 4.49 -15.05
C MET A 319 1.11 4.49 -14.21
N VAL A 320 1.20 5.36 -13.19
CA VAL A 320 2.35 5.39 -12.26
C VAL A 320 2.46 4.06 -11.51
N PHE A 321 1.37 3.56 -10.92
CA PHE A 321 1.34 2.28 -10.21
C PHE A 321 1.70 1.11 -11.14
N ALA A 322 1.11 1.06 -12.32
CA ALA A 322 1.42 0.03 -13.30
C ALA A 322 2.90 0.06 -13.71
N ALA A 323 3.44 1.25 -14.01
CA ALA A 323 4.85 1.40 -14.37
C ALA A 323 5.79 0.96 -13.25
N GLN A 324 5.50 1.33 -12.01
CA GLN A 324 6.27 0.93 -10.84
C GLN A 324 6.25 -0.59 -10.63
N LYS A 325 5.07 -1.22 -10.71
CA LYS A 325 4.92 -2.66 -10.53
C LYS A 325 5.59 -3.43 -11.67
N LEU A 326 5.41 -3.02 -12.93
CA LEU A 326 6.11 -3.61 -14.07
C LEU A 326 7.64 -3.58 -13.92
N ARG A 327 8.19 -2.49 -13.39
CA ARG A 327 9.64 -2.36 -13.16
C ARG A 327 10.16 -3.33 -12.10
N ARG A 328 9.37 -3.65 -11.11
CA ARG A 328 9.71 -4.56 -10.02
C ARG A 328 9.43 -6.03 -10.33
N GLU A 329 8.70 -6.31 -11.42
CA GLU A 329 8.30 -7.67 -11.80
C GLU A 329 9.50 -8.50 -12.31
N PRO A 330 9.91 -9.55 -11.57
CA PRO A 330 11.10 -10.34 -11.93
C PRO A 330 10.95 -11.05 -13.27
N ALA A 331 9.73 -11.51 -13.63
CA ALA A 331 9.45 -12.21 -14.88
C ALA A 331 9.80 -11.35 -16.11
N LEU A 332 9.75 -10.04 -16.00
CA LEU A 332 10.04 -9.09 -17.08
C LEU A 332 11.52 -8.71 -17.19
N LYS A 333 12.40 -9.21 -16.30
CA LYS A 333 13.86 -9.03 -16.37
C LYS A 333 14.30 -7.57 -16.52
N SER A 334 13.79 -6.70 -15.66
CA SER A 334 14.04 -5.26 -15.69
C SER A 334 13.59 -4.60 -17.00
N PRO A 335 12.29 -4.49 -17.28
CA PRO A 335 11.79 -3.93 -18.54
C PRO A 335 12.09 -2.43 -18.65
N THR A 336 12.05 -1.89 -19.87
CA THR A 336 11.87 -0.45 -20.09
C THR A 336 10.37 -0.17 -20.11
N VAL A 337 9.89 0.77 -19.29
CA VAL A 337 8.50 1.21 -19.30
C VAL A 337 8.44 2.62 -19.82
N ILE A 338 7.73 2.85 -20.92
CA ILE A 338 7.58 4.15 -21.54
C ILE A 338 6.19 4.66 -21.22
N VAL A 339 6.09 5.80 -20.56
CA VAL A 339 4.84 6.48 -20.26
C VAL A 339 4.67 7.64 -21.24
N LEU A 340 3.70 7.53 -22.12
CA LEU A 340 3.41 8.54 -23.14
C LEU A 340 2.20 9.36 -22.71
N VAL A 341 2.39 10.68 -22.64
CA VAL A 341 1.36 11.65 -22.28
C VAL A 341 1.08 12.61 -23.44
N ASP A 342 -0.17 13.03 -23.58
CA ASP A 342 -0.60 13.92 -24.66
C ASP A 342 -0.41 15.41 -24.31
N ARG A 343 -0.49 15.77 -23.02
CA ARG A 343 -0.47 17.16 -22.56
C ARG A 343 0.71 17.47 -21.66
N THR A 344 1.27 18.67 -21.80
CA THR A 344 2.34 19.20 -20.95
C THR A 344 1.96 19.25 -19.47
N ASP A 345 0.69 19.55 -19.15
CA ASP A 345 0.21 19.57 -17.76
C ASP A 345 0.23 18.18 -17.11
N LEU A 346 -0.11 17.14 -17.90
CA LEU A 346 -0.05 15.75 -17.46
C LEU A 346 1.41 15.26 -17.33
N ASP A 347 2.28 15.66 -18.23
CA ASP A 347 3.73 15.40 -18.16
C ASP A 347 4.28 15.97 -16.83
N THR A 348 3.96 17.21 -16.53
CA THR A 348 4.39 17.87 -15.28
C THR A 348 3.81 17.16 -14.04
N GLN A 349 2.53 16.77 -14.08
CA GLN A 349 1.89 16.07 -12.96
C GLN A 349 2.46 14.66 -12.74
N ILE A 350 2.56 13.86 -13.80
CA ILE A 350 3.08 12.48 -13.75
C ILE A 350 4.56 12.50 -13.37
N SER A 351 5.36 13.34 -14.05
CA SER A 351 6.78 13.51 -13.72
C SER A 351 6.98 14.03 -12.29
N GLY A 352 6.10 14.94 -11.83
CA GLY A 352 6.07 15.42 -10.46
C GLY A 352 5.83 14.31 -9.44
N ILE A 353 4.88 13.40 -9.70
CA ILE A 353 4.60 12.26 -8.83
C ILE A 353 5.80 11.30 -8.81
N PHE A 354 6.36 10.93 -9.96
CA PHE A 354 7.52 10.05 -10.02
C PHE A 354 8.75 10.64 -9.34
N ASN A 355 9.03 11.93 -9.56
CA ASN A 355 10.17 12.61 -8.94
C ASN A 355 10.01 12.79 -7.44
N ALA A 356 8.78 13.07 -6.97
CA ALA A 356 8.48 13.24 -5.56
C ALA A 356 8.40 11.91 -4.80
N SER A 357 8.11 10.81 -5.51
CA SER A 357 7.98 9.47 -4.93
C SER A 357 9.32 8.73 -4.81
N ASP A 358 10.43 9.39 -5.11
CA ASP A 358 11.78 8.80 -5.13
C ASP A 358 11.83 7.44 -5.87
N VAL A 359 10.97 7.30 -6.89
CA VAL A 359 10.92 6.10 -7.73
C VAL A 359 12.24 6.03 -8.50
N ALA A 360 13.10 5.13 -8.05
CA ALA A 360 14.41 4.95 -8.66
C ALA A 360 14.26 4.65 -10.17
N ASN A 361 15.14 5.25 -10.96
CA ASN A 361 15.22 4.98 -12.40
C ASN A 361 14.07 5.56 -13.26
N VAL A 362 13.62 6.76 -12.95
CA VAL A 362 12.73 7.55 -13.82
C VAL A 362 13.55 8.60 -14.57
N GLU A 363 13.29 8.75 -15.86
CA GLU A 363 13.86 9.81 -16.70
C GLU A 363 12.78 10.47 -17.52
N THR A 364 12.82 11.79 -17.60
CA THR A 364 11.95 12.60 -18.45
C THR A 364 12.74 13.04 -19.66
N THR A 365 12.20 12.84 -20.86
CA THR A 365 12.88 13.25 -22.09
C THR A 365 12.43 14.62 -22.53
N GLU A 366 13.38 15.53 -22.75
CA GLU A 366 13.10 16.88 -23.25
C GLU A 366 13.08 16.94 -24.78
N SER A 367 13.76 16.02 -25.45
CA SER A 367 13.89 15.99 -26.92
C SER A 367 13.67 14.62 -27.53
N ILE A 368 13.31 14.62 -28.83
CA ILE A 368 13.19 13.39 -29.65
C ILE A 368 14.54 12.65 -29.73
N LYS A 369 15.64 13.37 -29.81
CA LYS A 369 16.99 12.78 -29.89
C LYS A 369 17.38 12.06 -28.62
N GLU A 370 17.03 12.62 -27.46
CA GLU A 370 17.30 12.01 -26.18
C GLU A 370 16.50 10.71 -25.99
N LEU A 371 15.20 10.72 -26.33
CA LEU A 371 14.37 9.52 -26.32
C LEU A 371 14.94 8.43 -27.23
N GLN A 372 15.34 8.79 -28.46
CA GLN A 372 15.96 7.84 -29.41
C GLN A 372 17.24 7.26 -28.84
N LEU A 373 18.11 8.08 -28.28
CA LEU A 373 19.36 7.64 -27.66
C LEU A 373 19.13 6.67 -26.50
N MET A 374 18.17 6.96 -25.62
CA MET A 374 17.81 6.07 -24.51
C MET A 374 17.30 4.71 -25.00
N LEU A 375 16.49 4.70 -26.07
CA LEU A 375 15.98 3.46 -26.65
C LEU A 375 17.09 2.68 -27.36
N GLU A 376 17.96 3.33 -28.13
CA GLU A 376 19.11 2.69 -28.79
C GLU A 376 20.10 2.10 -27.79
N GLN A 377 20.36 2.78 -26.67
CA GLN A 377 21.22 2.29 -25.59
C GLN A 377 20.58 1.18 -24.74
N GLY A 378 19.29 0.87 -24.94
CA GLY A 378 18.60 -0.15 -24.17
C GLY A 378 18.41 0.21 -22.71
N THR A 379 18.20 1.50 -22.41
CA THR A 379 17.97 2.03 -21.07
C THR A 379 16.83 1.28 -20.36
N ARG A 380 17.12 0.73 -19.20
CA ARG A 380 16.18 -0.06 -18.40
C ARG A 380 15.59 0.79 -17.28
N LYS A 381 14.71 1.72 -17.64
CA LYS A 381 14.11 2.73 -16.74
C LYS A 381 12.63 2.94 -17.06
N ILE A 382 11.96 3.74 -16.23
CA ILE A 382 10.70 4.36 -16.60
C ILE A 382 11.05 5.63 -17.37
N ILE A 383 10.60 5.75 -18.60
CA ILE A 383 10.84 6.90 -19.48
C ILE A 383 9.51 7.62 -19.65
N ILE A 384 9.43 8.88 -19.26
CA ILE A 384 8.25 9.72 -19.47
C ILE A 384 8.52 10.60 -20.69
N SER A 385 7.59 10.61 -21.63
CA SER A 385 7.73 11.38 -22.86
C SER A 385 6.37 11.84 -23.40
N MET A 386 6.41 12.94 -24.12
CA MET A 386 5.22 13.41 -24.85
C MET A 386 5.03 12.63 -26.16
N ILE A 387 3.80 12.30 -26.46
CA ILE A 387 3.45 11.44 -27.60
C ILE A 387 3.94 12.00 -28.96
N HIS A 388 3.94 13.32 -29.14
CA HIS A 388 4.39 13.94 -30.39
C HIS A 388 5.89 13.72 -30.66
N LYS A 389 6.70 13.39 -29.63
CA LYS A 389 8.14 13.09 -29.79
C LYS A 389 8.36 11.72 -30.45
N PHE A 390 7.34 10.87 -30.52
CA PHE A 390 7.41 9.61 -31.27
C PHE A 390 7.15 9.74 -32.76
N ARG A 391 6.62 10.88 -33.23
CA ARG A 391 6.25 11.08 -34.63
C ARG A 391 7.40 10.86 -35.60
N ASP A 392 8.61 11.24 -35.19
CA ASP A 392 9.82 11.17 -36.03
C ASP A 392 10.76 10.04 -35.54
N ALA A 393 10.22 9.06 -34.81
CA ALA A 393 10.99 7.93 -34.34
C ALA A 393 11.43 7.02 -35.50
N LYS A 394 12.69 6.60 -35.50
CA LYS A 394 13.20 5.66 -36.50
C LYS A 394 12.64 4.25 -36.25
N PRO A 395 12.33 3.49 -37.31
CA PRO A 395 11.95 2.10 -37.13
C PRO A 395 13.12 1.25 -36.57
N ASN A 396 12.81 0.21 -35.77
CA ASN A 396 13.78 -0.77 -35.25
C ASN A 396 14.90 -0.18 -34.38
N MET A 397 14.60 0.82 -33.56
CA MET A 397 15.57 1.41 -32.63
C MET A 397 16.03 0.45 -31.54
N ASN A 398 15.18 -0.51 -31.18
CA ASN A 398 15.49 -1.52 -30.18
C ASN A 398 14.75 -2.83 -30.48
N ASN A 399 15.46 -3.96 -30.39
CA ASN A 399 14.91 -5.29 -30.69
C ASN A 399 14.53 -6.10 -29.42
N ARG A 400 14.54 -5.46 -28.24
CA ARG A 400 14.15 -6.13 -26.99
C ARG A 400 12.65 -6.36 -26.96
N ASP A 401 12.26 -7.49 -26.39
CA ASP A 401 10.87 -7.92 -26.21
C ASP A 401 10.25 -7.45 -24.88
N ASN A 402 11.06 -6.86 -23.98
CA ASN A 402 10.65 -6.37 -22.69
C ASN A 402 10.58 -4.82 -22.60
N ILE A 403 10.03 -4.21 -23.62
CA ILE A 403 9.67 -2.79 -23.63
C ILE A 403 8.14 -2.68 -23.54
N VAL A 404 7.65 -1.98 -22.52
CA VAL A 404 6.21 -1.77 -22.29
C VAL A 404 5.89 -0.29 -22.52
N VAL A 405 4.86 -0.02 -23.30
CA VAL A 405 4.40 1.35 -23.57
C VAL A 405 3.01 1.57 -22.97
N LEU A 406 2.90 2.53 -22.08
CA LEU A 406 1.65 2.99 -21.49
C LEU A 406 1.28 4.34 -22.13
N VAL A 407 0.13 4.42 -22.75
CA VAL A 407 -0.30 5.61 -23.51
C VAL A 407 -1.53 6.22 -22.86
N ASP A 408 -1.44 7.48 -22.46
CA ASP A 408 -2.60 8.26 -22.03
C ASP A 408 -3.36 8.82 -23.26
N GLU A 409 -4.67 9.00 -23.13
CA GLU A 409 -5.57 9.51 -24.18
C GLU A 409 -5.41 8.76 -25.52
N ALA A 410 -5.30 7.43 -25.47
CA ALA A 410 -5.03 6.57 -26.62
C ALA A 410 -6.01 6.77 -27.81
N HIS A 411 -7.23 7.29 -27.57
CA HIS A 411 -8.19 7.58 -28.62
C HIS A 411 -7.72 8.68 -29.60
N ARG A 412 -6.86 9.61 -29.15
CA ARG A 412 -6.29 10.66 -29.99
C ARG A 412 -5.13 10.20 -30.86
N THR A 413 -4.56 9.05 -30.53
CA THR A 413 -3.35 8.52 -31.15
C THR A 413 -3.62 7.43 -32.18
N GLN A 414 -4.80 6.81 -32.14
CA GLN A 414 -5.16 5.71 -33.04
C GLN A 414 -5.61 6.18 -34.45
N GLU A 415 -5.97 7.44 -34.60
CA GLU A 415 -6.35 8.01 -35.90
C GLU A 415 -5.13 8.68 -36.56
N GLY A 416 -4.30 7.91 -37.28
CA GLY A 416 -3.22 8.47 -38.07
C GLY A 416 -1.90 7.71 -38.13
N GLU A 417 -0.85 8.33 -38.67
CA GLU A 417 0.50 7.78 -38.83
C GLU A 417 1.17 7.41 -37.50
N LEU A 418 0.82 8.09 -36.38
CA LEU A 418 1.36 7.84 -35.04
C LEU A 418 1.07 6.42 -34.54
N GLY A 419 -0.14 5.89 -34.74
CA GLY A 419 -0.49 4.55 -34.34
C GLY A 419 0.19 3.43 -35.13
N ARG A 420 0.77 3.77 -36.30
CA ARG A 420 1.53 2.82 -37.11
C ARG A 420 3.01 2.76 -36.77
N GLN A 421 3.53 3.81 -36.12
CA GLN A 421 4.95 3.91 -35.74
C GLN A 421 5.22 3.38 -34.31
N MET A 422 4.17 3.23 -33.51
CA MET A 422 4.18 2.55 -32.20
C MET A 422 4.03 1.02 -32.35
#